data_a2e28669d8059b87a6ab2288dbf12ef6
#
_entry.id   a2e28669d8059b87a6ab2288dbf12ef6
#
_cell.length_a   1.000
_cell.length_b   1.000
_cell.length_c   1.000
_cell.angle_alpha   90.00
_cell.angle_beta   90.00
_cell.angle_gamma   90.00
#
_symmetry.space_group_name_H-M   'P 1'
#
loop_
_entity.id
_entity.type
_entity.pdbx_description
1 polymer ?
#
loop_
_entity_poly.entity_id
_entity_poly.type
_entity_poly.pdbx_seq_one_letter_code
_entity_poly.pdbx_strand_id
1 'polypeptide(L)'
;KMRLLRSHGITRNPKEMINHKEGDWFYEQISLGFNYRMSDIQAALGSSQLSRLNEYVTRRSEIACWYDSQFENIPIDPLIQKKDRKSSYHLYVIRVKNKKSERDRLYEYLKNKNICVNLHYIPIYRQPFFNMKNRLPGSEKHYETAISLPIFPTISNANLKKIVQNICEFYECS
;
A
#
# COMPACT_ATOMS: atom_id res chain seq x y z
N LYS A 1 15.66 20.22 -3.36
CA LYS A 1 14.38 20.83 -2.99
C LYS A 1 13.76 20.26 -1.72
N MET A 2 13.54 18.92 -1.57
CA MET A 2 12.93 18.32 -0.35
C MET A 2 13.73 18.61 0.93
N ARG A 3 15.07 18.56 0.89
CA ARG A 3 15.92 18.92 2.07
C ARG A 3 15.70 20.36 2.53
N LEU A 4 15.55 21.29 1.60
CA LEU A 4 15.27 22.69 1.86
C LEU A 4 13.88 22.87 2.48
N LEU A 5 12.85 22.30 1.81
CA LEU A 5 11.45 22.46 2.23
C LEU A 5 11.17 21.87 3.62
N ARG A 6 11.76 20.74 3.99
CA ARG A 6 11.57 20.13 5.34
C ARG A 6 12.16 20.96 6.49
N SER A 7 13.03 21.93 6.18
CA SER A 7 13.77 22.74 7.14
C SER A 7 13.53 24.25 6.90
N HIS A 8 12.26 24.64 6.87
CA HIS A 8 11.79 26.03 6.75
C HIS A 8 12.18 26.74 5.45
N GLY A 9 12.70 26.06 4.43
CA GLY A 9 13.25 26.72 3.24
C GLY A 9 14.57 27.45 3.49
N ILE A 10 15.29 27.04 4.55
CA ILE A 10 16.55 27.66 4.97
C ILE A 10 17.74 26.93 4.35
N THR A 11 18.70 27.68 3.84
CA THR A 11 20.01 27.18 3.40
C THR A 11 21.17 27.84 4.11
N ARG A 12 22.29 27.10 4.23
CA ARG A 12 23.62 27.62 4.61
C ARG A 12 24.63 27.44 3.49
N ASN A 13 24.18 26.95 2.33
CA ASN A 13 25.05 26.73 1.20
C ASN A 13 25.32 28.07 0.49
N PRO A 14 26.59 28.55 0.45
CA PRO A 14 26.93 29.83 -0.17
C PRO A 14 26.53 29.96 -1.66
N LYS A 15 26.42 28.79 -2.36
CA LYS A 15 26.00 28.77 -3.78
C LYS A 15 24.49 28.99 -3.98
N GLU A 16 23.71 28.86 -2.93
CA GLU A 16 22.26 29.01 -2.96
C GLU A 16 21.79 30.29 -2.28
N MET A 17 22.66 30.91 -1.47
CA MET A 17 22.39 32.17 -0.80
C MET A 17 22.44 33.35 -1.77
N ILE A 18 21.58 34.34 -1.52
CA ILE A 18 21.48 35.57 -2.33
C ILE A 18 22.45 36.63 -1.82
N ASN A 19 22.62 36.73 -0.50
CA ASN A 19 23.49 37.68 0.15
C ASN A 19 24.83 37.09 0.54
N HIS A 20 25.81 37.96 0.78
CA HIS A 20 27.11 37.55 1.27
C HIS A 20 27.01 37.03 2.71
N LYS A 21 27.74 35.97 3.01
CA LYS A 21 27.84 35.39 4.35
C LYS A 21 28.51 36.38 5.32
N GLU A 22 27.80 36.82 6.36
CA GLU A 22 28.30 37.77 7.36
C GLU A 22 29.13 37.08 8.44
N GLY A 23 28.93 35.76 8.65
CA GLY A 23 29.65 34.98 9.66
C GLY A 23 29.20 33.49 9.62
N ASP A 24 29.80 32.66 10.50
CA ASP A 24 29.51 31.23 10.52
C ASP A 24 28.10 30.85 10.99
N TRP A 25 27.44 31.76 11.64
CA TRP A 25 26.06 31.67 12.08
C TRP A 25 25.05 32.02 10.97
N PHE A 26 25.50 32.65 9.87
CA PHE A 26 24.62 33.21 8.82
C PHE A 26 23.91 32.09 8.02
N TYR A 27 22.67 32.30 7.74
CA TYR A 27 21.83 31.47 6.88
C TYR A 27 20.75 32.32 6.23
N GLU A 28 20.13 31.81 5.16
CA GLU A 28 19.04 32.47 4.49
C GLU A 28 17.82 31.56 4.31
N GLN A 29 16.64 32.13 4.49
CA GLN A 29 15.40 31.51 4.06
C GLN A 29 15.11 31.95 2.61
N ILE A 30 15.36 31.05 1.67
CA ILE A 30 15.21 31.32 0.23
C ILE A 30 13.90 30.81 -0.36
N SER A 31 13.08 30.14 0.44
CA SER A 31 11.74 29.67 0.05
C SER A 31 10.85 29.46 1.27
N LEU A 32 9.54 29.42 1.06
CA LEU A 32 8.63 28.92 2.09
C LEU A 32 8.83 27.44 2.29
N GLY A 33 8.99 27.00 3.54
CA GLY A 33 9.17 25.60 3.91
C GLY A 33 8.42 25.22 5.20
N PHE A 34 8.57 23.96 5.60
CA PHE A 34 7.90 23.36 6.74
C PHE A 34 8.90 22.94 7.82
N ASN A 35 8.42 22.61 8.98
CA ASN A 35 9.22 21.96 10.02
C ASN A 35 8.97 20.43 9.99
N TYR A 36 9.43 19.76 8.93
CA TYR A 36 9.20 18.33 8.67
C TYR A 36 10.49 17.51 8.87
N ARG A 37 11.13 17.74 10.00
CA ARG A 37 12.32 16.97 10.39
C ARG A 37 11.91 15.69 11.12
N MET A 38 12.50 14.58 10.71
CA MET A 38 12.36 13.30 11.39
C MET A 38 13.09 13.38 12.74
N SER A 39 12.48 12.87 13.81
CA SER A 39 13.15 12.74 15.09
C SER A 39 14.18 11.59 15.05
N ASP A 40 15.15 11.60 15.97
CA ASP A 40 16.18 10.55 16.04
C ASP A 40 15.58 9.16 16.30
N ILE A 41 14.52 9.09 17.09
CA ILE A 41 13.76 7.84 17.33
C ILE A 41 13.16 7.31 16.03
N GLN A 42 12.51 8.17 15.25
CA GLN A 42 11.94 7.80 13.95
C GLN A 42 13.04 7.40 12.95
N ALA A 43 14.17 8.09 12.95
CA ALA A 43 15.30 7.79 12.09
C ALA A 43 15.94 6.44 12.45
N ALA A 44 16.14 6.17 13.74
CA ALA A 44 16.67 4.90 14.22
C ALA A 44 15.76 3.73 13.87
N LEU A 45 14.44 3.88 14.08
CA LEU A 45 13.45 2.88 13.69
C LEU A 45 13.48 2.66 12.17
N GLY A 46 13.48 3.72 11.37
CA GLY A 46 13.54 3.64 9.92
C GLY A 46 14.80 2.91 9.43
N SER A 47 15.96 3.22 9.97
CA SER A 47 17.22 2.55 9.65
C SER A 47 17.19 1.06 10.03
N SER A 48 16.65 0.72 11.19
CA SER A 48 16.46 -0.67 11.61
C SER A 48 15.52 -1.45 10.71
N GLN A 49 14.42 -0.84 10.24
CA GLN A 49 13.50 -1.49 9.31
C GLN A 49 14.10 -1.65 7.91
N LEU A 50 14.89 -0.67 7.46
CA LEU A 50 15.51 -0.69 6.14
C LEU A 50 16.49 -1.86 5.98
N SER A 51 17.21 -2.24 7.04
CA SER A 51 18.14 -3.39 7.01
C SER A 51 17.46 -4.72 6.65
N ARG A 52 16.15 -4.86 6.93
CA ARG A 52 15.35 -6.07 6.67
C ARG A 52 14.45 -5.96 5.43
N LEU A 53 14.52 -4.84 4.71
CA LEU A 53 13.61 -4.56 3.59
C LEU A 53 13.64 -5.67 2.53
N ASN A 54 14.81 -6.10 2.09
CA ASN A 54 14.95 -7.11 1.04
C ASN A 54 14.37 -8.47 1.47
N GLU A 55 14.61 -8.89 2.70
CA GLU A 55 14.04 -10.10 3.29
C GLU A 55 12.49 -10.02 3.28
N TYR A 56 11.94 -8.91 3.74
CA TYR A 56 10.50 -8.71 3.80
C TYR A 56 9.83 -8.67 2.42
N VAL A 57 10.47 -8.04 1.43
CA VAL A 57 9.97 -8.03 0.05
C VAL A 57 10.02 -9.42 -0.56
N THR A 58 11.10 -10.18 -0.34
CA THR A 58 11.22 -11.57 -0.79
C THR A 58 10.12 -12.42 -0.19
N ARG A 59 9.94 -12.38 1.13
CA ARG A 59 8.89 -13.15 1.82
C ARG A 59 7.47 -12.81 1.33
N ARG A 60 7.17 -11.53 1.11
CA ARG A 60 5.87 -11.13 0.52
C ARG A 60 5.69 -11.66 -0.90
N SER A 61 6.75 -11.68 -1.70
CA SER A 61 6.69 -12.25 -3.05
C SER A 61 6.43 -13.75 -3.04
N GLU A 62 7.06 -14.50 -2.13
CA GLU A 62 6.80 -15.93 -1.93
C GLU A 62 5.34 -16.20 -1.55
N ILE A 63 4.80 -15.41 -0.61
CA ILE A 63 3.40 -15.53 -0.18
C ILE A 63 2.46 -15.23 -1.36
N ALA A 64 2.76 -14.19 -2.15
CA ALA A 64 1.94 -13.83 -3.31
C ALA A 64 1.93 -14.95 -4.36
N CYS A 65 3.11 -15.48 -4.73
CA CYS A 65 3.20 -16.62 -5.65
C CYS A 65 2.46 -17.86 -5.11
N TRP A 66 2.54 -18.10 -3.81
CA TRP A 66 1.81 -19.20 -3.20
C TRP A 66 0.29 -18.98 -3.28
N TYR A 67 -0.21 -17.79 -2.98
CA TYR A 67 -1.62 -17.45 -3.17
C TYR A 67 -2.06 -17.64 -4.62
N ASP A 68 -1.26 -17.15 -5.59
CA ASP A 68 -1.57 -17.29 -7.01
C ASP A 68 -1.79 -18.77 -7.38
N SER A 69 -0.90 -19.68 -6.92
CA SER A 69 -1.03 -21.10 -7.18
C SER A 69 -2.26 -21.77 -6.52
N GLN A 70 -2.68 -21.27 -5.35
CA GLN A 70 -3.87 -21.82 -4.67
C GLN A 70 -5.19 -21.37 -5.31
N PHE A 71 -5.16 -20.25 -6.03
CA PHE A 71 -6.38 -19.66 -6.60
C PHE A 71 -6.61 -19.94 -8.08
N GLU A 72 -5.77 -20.77 -8.72
CA GLU A 72 -5.87 -21.08 -10.17
C GLU A 72 -7.25 -21.62 -10.60
N ASN A 73 -7.90 -22.41 -9.75
CA ASN A 73 -9.19 -23.04 -10.04
C ASN A 73 -10.38 -22.42 -9.31
N ILE A 74 -10.20 -21.23 -8.71
CA ILE A 74 -11.26 -20.52 -8.00
C ILE A 74 -11.73 -19.35 -8.84
N PRO A 75 -13.02 -18.96 -8.82
CA PRO A 75 -13.54 -17.89 -9.67
C PRO A 75 -13.18 -16.49 -9.17
N ILE A 76 -11.90 -16.29 -8.85
CA ILE A 76 -11.29 -15.02 -8.51
C ILE A 76 -10.06 -14.75 -9.38
N ASP A 77 -9.75 -13.48 -9.60
CA ASP A 77 -8.59 -13.06 -10.39
C ASP A 77 -7.62 -12.27 -9.51
N PRO A 78 -6.41 -12.78 -9.20
CA PRO A 78 -5.33 -11.97 -8.65
C PRO A 78 -4.95 -10.82 -9.59
N LEU A 79 -4.41 -9.74 -9.05
CA LEU A 79 -3.89 -8.66 -9.87
C LEU A 79 -2.62 -9.09 -10.59
N ILE A 80 -2.66 -9.06 -11.92
CA ILE A 80 -1.55 -9.50 -12.76
C ILE A 80 -0.38 -8.51 -12.63
N GLN A 81 0.79 -9.04 -12.27
CA GLN A 81 2.05 -8.33 -12.31
C GLN A 81 2.59 -8.28 -13.75
N LYS A 82 2.91 -7.09 -14.26
CA LYS A 82 3.59 -6.98 -15.56
C LYS A 82 5.03 -7.46 -15.44
N LYS A 83 5.56 -8.09 -16.51
CA LYS A 83 6.90 -8.71 -16.54
C LYS A 83 8.05 -7.69 -16.41
N ASP A 84 7.82 -6.44 -16.78
CA ASP A 84 8.79 -5.35 -16.80
C ASP A 84 8.98 -4.65 -15.44
N ARG A 85 8.31 -5.14 -14.37
CA ARG A 85 8.35 -4.54 -13.04
C ARG A 85 8.25 -5.56 -11.92
N LYS A 86 8.76 -5.19 -10.73
CA LYS A 86 8.71 -6.00 -9.52
C LYS A 86 7.86 -5.29 -8.46
N SER A 87 6.84 -5.97 -7.95
CA SER A 87 6.04 -5.50 -6.82
C SER A 87 6.71 -5.83 -5.49
N SER A 88 6.57 -4.95 -4.50
CA SER A 88 6.89 -5.27 -3.10
C SER A 88 5.74 -5.99 -2.38
N TYR A 89 4.62 -6.21 -3.05
CA TYR A 89 3.40 -6.81 -2.50
C TYR A 89 3.00 -6.20 -1.15
N HIS A 90 2.95 -4.88 -1.10
CA HIS A 90 2.38 -4.18 0.06
C HIS A 90 0.94 -4.63 0.33
N LEU A 91 0.18 -4.83 -0.73
CA LEU A 91 -1.15 -5.44 -0.74
C LEU A 91 -1.14 -6.65 -1.68
N TYR A 92 -1.91 -7.68 -1.33
CA TYR A 92 -2.29 -8.74 -2.24
C TYR A 92 -3.79 -8.63 -2.49
N VAL A 93 -4.16 -8.32 -3.72
CA VAL A 93 -5.55 -8.01 -4.08
C VAL A 93 -6.07 -9.07 -5.02
N ILE A 94 -7.22 -9.64 -4.68
CA ILE A 94 -8.03 -10.50 -5.54
C ILE A 94 -9.25 -9.72 -6.04
N ARG A 95 -9.79 -10.13 -7.18
CA ARG A 95 -11.06 -9.63 -7.70
C ARG A 95 -12.02 -10.78 -7.90
N VAL A 96 -13.23 -10.66 -7.38
CA VAL A 96 -14.31 -11.59 -7.72
C VAL A 96 -14.73 -11.39 -9.18
N LYS A 97 -15.15 -12.49 -9.85
CA LYS A 97 -15.47 -12.43 -11.29
C LYS A 97 -16.81 -11.76 -11.58
N ASN A 98 -17.77 -11.90 -10.71
CA ASN A 98 -19.14 -11.52 -11.03
C ASN A 98 -19.50 -10.08 -10.67
N LYS A 99 -19.86 -9.79 -9.45
CA LYS A 99 -20.44 -8.49 -9.08
C LYS A 99 -20.09 -8.06 -7.66
N LYS A 100 -20.38 -6.78 -7.40
CA LYS A 100 -20.25 -6.17 -6.06
C LYS A 100 -20.93 -6.99 -4.95
N SER A 101 -22.10 -7.58 -5.22
CA SER A 101 -22.82 -8.42 -4.25
C SER A 101 -22.02 -9.67 -3.83
N GLU A 102 -21.31 -10.30 -4.75
CA GLU A 102 -20.42 -11.43 -4.45
C GLU A 102 -19.21 -10.96 -3.61
N ARG A 103 -18.59 -9.85 -3.99
CA ARG A 103 -17.51 -9.22 -3.23
C ARG A 103 -17.93 -8.91 -1.80
N ASP A 104 -19.12 -8.31 -1.62
CA ASP A 104 -19.64 -7.94 -0.30
C ASP A 104 -19.93 -9.21 0.55
N ARG A 105 -20.51 -10.26 -0.04
CA ARG A 105 -20.72 -11.56 0.63
C ARG A 105 -19.40 -12.21 1.06
N LEU A 106 -18.42 -12.26 0.16
CA LEU A 106 -17.09 -12.83 0.47
C LEU A 106 -16.39 -12.02 1.57
N TYR A 107 -16.48 -10.70 1.52
CA TYR A 107 -15.91 -9.80 2.52
C TYR A 107 -16.50 -10.09 3.93
N GLU A 108 -17.83 -10.14 4.05
CA GLU A 108 -18.52 -10.43 5.30
C GLU A 108 -18.23 -11.88 5.79
N TYR A 109 -18.22 -12.84 4.87
CA TYR A 109 -17.88 -14.24 5.22
C TYR A 109 -16.47 -14.32 5.83
N LEU A 110 -15.47 -13.74 5.20
CA LEU A 110 -14.10 -13.76 5.71
C LEU A 110 -13.95 -13.03 7.03
N LYS A 111 -14.62 -11.89 7.21
CA LYS A 111 -14.67 -11.20 8.50
C LYS A 111 -15.26 -12.05 9.62
N ASN A 112 -16.35 -12.76 9.36
CA ASN A 112 -16.99 -13.67 10.32
C ASN A 112 -16.10 -14.85 10.69
N LYS A 113 -15.14 -15.23 9.82
CA LYS A 113 -14.09 -16.23 10.09
C LYS A 113 -12.85 -15.65 10.78
N ASN A 114 -12.91 -14.38 11.24
CA ASN A 114 -11.80 -13.64 11.83
C ASN A 114 -10.57 -13.52 10.88
N ILE A 115 -10.84 -13.33 9.60
CA ILE A 115 -9.82 -13.02 8.59
C ILE A 115 -9.91 -11.53 8.27
N CYS A 116 -8.84 -10.76 8.58
CA CYS A 116 -8.78 -9.33 8.31
C CYS A 116 -8.64 -9.07 6.82
N VAL A 117 -9.72 -8.69 6.17
CA VAL A 117 -9.74 -8.23 4.77
C VAL A 117 -10.10 -6.76 4.69
N ASN A 118 -9.72 -6.10 3.61
CA ASN A 118 -10.03 -4.69 3.41
C ASN A 118 -10.23 -4.37 1.92
N LEU A 119 -10.76 -3.17 1.64
CA LEU A 119 -10.92 -2.63 0.29
C LEU A 119 -9.97 -1.45 0.09
N HIS A 120 -9.13 -1.53 -0.92
CA HIS A 120 -8.17 -0.48 -1.28
C HIS A 120 -8.39 -0.06 -2.73
N TYR A 121 -9.11 1.06 -3.02
CA TYR A 121 -9.83 1.94 -2.07
C TYR A 121 -11.15 2.38 -2.70
N ILE A 122 -12.01 3.07 -1.93
CA ILE A 122 -13.12 3.83 -2.49
C ILE A 122 -12.54 4.83 -3.49
N PRO A 123 -13.04 4.90 -4.73
CA PRO A 123 -12.54 5.87 -5.70
C PRO A 123 -12.57 7.29 -5.16
N ILE A 124 -11.46 8.01 -5.27
CA ILE A 124 -11.27 9.32 -4.62
C ILE A 124 -12.33 10.35 -5.04
N TYR A 125 -12.81 10.28 -6.27
CA TYR A 125 -13.85 11.15 -6.76
C TYR A 125 -15.24 10.89 -6.13
N ARG A 126 -15.43 9.75 -5.44
CA ARG A 126 -16.63 9.48 -4.64
C ARG A 126 -16.59 10.13 -3.26
N GLN A 127 -15.43 10.60 -2.83
CA GLN A 127 -15.29 11.26 -1.54
C GLN A 127 -15.95 12.64 -1.56
N PRO A 128 -16.74 13.01 -0.54
CA PRO A 128 -17.50 14.27 -0.53
C PRO A 128 -16.61 15.50 -0.75
N PHE A 129 -15.40 15.49 -0.23
CA PHE A 129 -14.45 16.60 -0.36
C PHE A 129 -14.12 16.93 -1.83
N PHE A 130 -13.98 15.92 -2.69
CA PHE A 130 -13.60 16.13 -4.09
C PHE A 130 -14.80 16.50 -4.98
N ASN A 131 -16.02 16.12 -4.60
CA ASN A 131 -17.28 16.44 -5.29
C ASN A 131 -17.22 16.34 -6.83
N MET A 132 -16.54 15.32 -7.34
CA MET A 132 -16.35 15.09 -8.78
C MET A 132 -17.52 14.32 -9.36
N LYS A 133 -18.09 14.79 -10.47
CA LYS A 133 -19.21 14.14 -11.14
C LYS A 133 -18.77 12.99 -12.08
N ASN A 134 -17.56 13.07 -12.62
CA ASN A 134 -17.05 12.09 -13.57
C ASN A 134 -16.65 10.79 -12.84
N ARG A 135 -17.05 9.66 -13.41
CA ARG A 135 -16.69 8.32 -12.94
C ARG A 135 -15.75 7.65 -13.93
N LEU A 136 -14.77 6.90 -13.43
CA LEU A 136 -13.81 6.17 -14.24
C LEU A 136 -14.18 4.68 -14.24
N PRO A 137 -14.61 4.10 -15.37
CA PRO A 137 -15.14 2.72 -15.40
C PRO A 137 -14.17 1.67 -14.82
N GLY A 138 -12.87 1.80 -15.10
CA GLY A 138 -11.86 0.90 -14.54
C GLY A 138 -11.75 0.97 -13.01
N SER A 139 -11.81 2.17 -12.44
CA SER A 139 -11.78 2.37 -10.99
C SER A 139 -13.07 1.86 -10.32
N GLU A 140 -14.23 2.06 -10.97
CA GLU A 140 -15.50 1.54 -10.49
C GLU A 140 -15.46 0.01 -10.47
N LYS A 141 -15.08 -0.63 -11.58
CA LYS A 141 -14.96 -2.08 -11.68
C LYS A 141 -14.01 -2.65 -10.63
N HIS A 142 -12.86 -2.02 -10.43
CA HIS A 142 -11.91 -2.42 -9.39
C HIS A 142 -12.57 -2.33 -8.00
N TYR A 143 -13.16 -1.20 -7.67
CA TYR A 143 -13.81 -0.99 -6.36
C TYR A 143 -14.96 -1.98 -6.10
N GLU A 144 -15.71 -2.35 -7.14
CA GLU A 144 -16.83 -3.28 -7.03
C GLU A 144 -16.40 -4.74 -6.84
N THR A 145 -15.19 -5.10 -7.24
CA THR A 145 -14.76 -6.51 -7.27
C THR A 145 -13.55 -6.83 -6.39
N ALA A 146 -12.78 -5.84 -5.96
CA ALA A 146 -11.51 -6.04 -5.27
C ALA A 146 -11.67 -6.31 -3.78
N ILE A 147 -10.86 -7.24 -3.24
CA ILE A 147 -10.63 -7.49 -1.81
C ILE A 147 -9.12 -7.66 -1.61
N SER A 148 -8.57 -7.01 -0.60
CA SER A 148 -7.18 -7.22 -0.18
C SER A 148 -7.12 -8.30 0.90
N LEU A 149 -6.33 -9.33 0.65
CA LEU A 149 -6.07 -10.41 1.59
C LEU A 149 -4.87 -10.10 2.49
N PRO A 150 -4.79 -10.71 3.67
CA PRO A 150 -3.65 -10.53 4.57
C PRO A 150 -2.34 -10.95 3.90
N ILE A 151 -1.36 -10.04 3.90
CA ILE A 151 0.00 -10.31 3.42
C ILE A 151 1.01 -9.50 4.25
N PHE A 152 1.84 -10.19 5.03
CA PHE A 152 2.92 -9.59 5.82
C PHE A 152 4.01 -10.63 6.11
N PRO A 153 5.28 -10.22 6.31
CA PRO A 153 6.41 -11.16 6.37
C PRO A 153 6.30 -12.25 7.44
N THR A 154 5.69 -11.93 8.57
CA THR A 154 5.59 -12.85 9.73
C THR A 154 4.30 -13.68 9.76
N ILE A 155 3.48 -13.66 8.72
CA ILE A 155 2.26 -14.47 8.65
C ILE A 155 2.64 -15.95 8.67
N SER A 156 1.98 -16.73 9.55
CA SER A 156 2.22 -18.16 9.66
C SER A 156 1.63 -18.93 8.49
N ASN A 157 2.24 -20.07 8.15
CA ASN A 157 1.70 -20.97 7.13
C ASN A 157 0.32 -21.51 7.50
N ALA A 158 0.03 -21.70 8.79
CA ALA A 158 -1.30 -22.08 9.26
C ALA A 158 -2.36 -21.02 8.94
N ASN A 159 -2.03 -19.74 9.16
CA ASN A 159 -2.93 -18.64 8.82
C ASN A 159 -3.12 -18.51 7.31
N LEU A 160 -2.07 -18.69 6.51
CA LEU A 160 -2.17 -18.69 5.05
C LEU A 160 -3.11 -19.79 4.55
N LYS A 161 -2.93 -21.02 5.05
CA LYS A 161 -3.83 -22.15 4.73
C LYS A 161 -5.26 -21.89 5.15
N LYS A 162 -5.49 -21.33 6.36
CA LYS A 162 -6.82 -20.95 6.83
C LYS A 162 -7.50 -19.96 5.89
N ILE A 163 -6.77 -18.94 5.39
CA ILE A 163 -7.32 -17.94 4.46
C ILE A 163 -7.77 -18.61 3.17
N VAL A 164 -6.91 -19.41 2.55
CA VAL A 164 -7.22 -20.10 1.29
C VAL A 164 -8.39 -21.07 1.48
N GLN A 165 -8.35 -21.90 2.52
CA GLN A 165 -9.42 -22.86 2.80
C GLN A 165 -10.79 -22.17 2.91
N ASN A 166 -10.89 -21.07 3.65
CA ASN A 166 -12.15 -20.35 3.78
C ASN A 166 -12.61 -19.71 2.45
N ILE A 167 -11.70 -19.29 1.59
CA ILE A 167 -12.08 -18.81 0.26
C ILE A 167 -12.60 -19.96 -0.59
N CYS A 168 -11.94 -21.13 -0.58
CA CYS A 168 -12.43 -22.32 -1.28
C CYS A 168 -13.82 -22.74 -0.79
N GLU A 169 -14.00 -22.85 0.53
CA GLU A 169 -15.29 -23.20 1.15
C GLU A 169 -16.42 -22.23 0.74
N PHE A 170 -16.14 -20.95 0.65
CA PHE A 170 -17.12 -19.94 0.20
C PHE A 170 -17.62 -20.24 -1.21
N TYR A 171 -16.74 -20.67 -2.12
CA TYR A 171 -17.11 -20.96 -3.51
C TYR A 171 -17.65 -22.36 -3.73
N GLU A 172 -17.30 -23.36 -2.91
CA GLU A 172 -17.86 -24.71 -2.97
C GLU A 172 -19.29 -24.77 -2.41
N CYS A 173 -19.61 -23.91 -1.44
CA CYS A 173 -20.94 -23.82 -0.82
C CYS A 173 -21.88 -22.79 -1.48
N SER A 174 -21.46 -22.13 -2.53
CA SER A 174 -22.20 -21.07 -3.24
C SER A 174 -22.70 -21.54 -4.58
#